data_d0eae542e8bf1295b6c5d19147b62029
#
_entry.id   d0eae542e8bf1295b6c5d19147b62029
#
_cell.length_a   1.000
_cell.length_b   1.000
_cell.length_c   1.000
_cell.angle_alpha   90.00
_cell.angle_beta   90.00
_cell.angle_gamma   90.00
#
_symmetry.space_group_name_H-M   'P 1'
#
loop_
_entity.id
_entity.type
_entity.pdbx_description
1 polymer ?
#
loop_
_entity_poly.entity_id
_entity_poly.type
_entity_poly.pdbx_seq_one_letter_code
_entity_poly.pdbx_strand_id
1 'polypeptide(L)'
;MPCTAQSPDRKKVKGDWMIKALLADDHLIVRAGLRRIIEESDDIEVIAEADDGKAAIQLAREKSPDVAVIDISMPGLDGLEVISQLKIYLPDLPIIILTMHEEEQYVVRAIEAGAMGYVTKRSAPEHIVKAIHQVLGGAPYLTAEASEALALRVAKGASGKSTLDSLSNRELQVLRRLAMGHTNHEIASAYGISTKTVDTYRSRLLKKLNLRNNAELSRFAIQNKLVET
;
A
#
# COMPACT_ATOMS: atom_id res chain seq x y z
N MET A 1 -37.71 -17.85 -2.69
CA MET A 1 -36.85 -18.34 -3.78
C MET A 1 -35.55 -17.57 -3.71
N PRO A 2 -34.41 -18.15 -3.36
CA PRO A 2 -33.13 -17.46 -3.32
C PRO A 2 -32.57 -17.40 -4.73
N CYS A 3 -32.23 -16.18 -5.16
CA CYS A 3 -31.55 -15.89 -6.41
C CYS A 3 -30.05 -16.21 -6.22
N THR A 4 -29.61 -17.36 -6.73
CA THR A 4 -28.20 -17.73 -6.79
C THR A 4 -27.54 -16.92 -7.90
N ALA A 5 -26.76 -15.90 -7.53
CA ALA A 5 -25.86 -15.25 -8.45
C ALA A 5 -24.71 -16.23 -8.77
N GLN A 6 -24.77 -16.81 -9.95
CA GLN A 6 -23.69 -17.61 -10.51
C GLN A 6 -22.54 -16.70 -10.89
N SER A 7 -21.39 -16.86 -10.21
CA SER A 7 -20.10 -16.36 -10.68
C SER A 7 -19.82 -16.95 -12.06
N PRO A 8 -19.39 -16.16 -13.05
CA PRO A 8 -19.03 -16.69 -14.35
C PRO A 8 -17.80 -17.60 -14.22
N ASP A 9 -18.03 -18.87 -14.52
CA ASP A 9 -17.01 -19.93 -14.62
C ASP A 9 -16.01 -19.56 -15.73
N ARG A 10 -14.90 -18.89 -15.39
CA ARG A 10 -13.83 -18.52 -16.34
C ARG A 10 -12.99 -19.76 -16.62
N LYS A 11 -13.48 -20.61 -17.53
CA LYS A 11 -12.70 -21.72 -18.09
C LYS A 11 -11.46 -21.15 -18.78
N LYS A 12 -10.28 -21.55 -18.28
CA LYS A 12 -8.97 -21.34 -18.93
C LYS A 12 -9.00 -21.94 -20.34
N VAL A 13 -9.16 -21.07 -21.35
CA VAL A 13 -8.80 -21.38 -22.72
C VAL A 13 -7.41 -20.76 -22.92
N LYS A 14 -6.42 -21.58 -23.22
CA LYS A 14 -5.06 -21.16 -23.59
C LYS A 14 -5.16 -20.45 -24.94
N GLY A 15 -5.07 -19.12 -24.95
CA GLY A 15 -5.04 -18.30 -26.17
C GLY A 15 -5.55 -16.87 -25.92
N ASP A 16 -4.69 -15.89 -26.09
CA ASP A 16 -4.95 -14.46 -26.29
C ASP A 16 -5.60 -13.63 -25.15
N TRP A 17 -5.40 -13.93 -23.88
CA TRP A 17 -5.86 -13.02 -22.84
C TRP A 17 -4.66 -12.29 -22.20
N MET A 18 -4.45 -11.05 -22.62
CA MET A 18 -3.47 -10.15 -22.02
C MET A 18 -4.03 -9.60 -20.71
N ILE A 19 -3.31 -9.83 -19.59
CA ILE A 19 -3.63 -9.27 -18.29
C ILE A 19 -3.30 -7.77 -18.30
N LYS A 20 -4.28 -6.94 -17.97
CA LYS A 20 -4.15 -5.48 -17.94
C LYS A 20 -3.76 -5.01 -16.56
N ALA A 21 -2.55 -4.51 -16.38
CA ALA A 21 -2.06 -4.01 -15.12
C ALA A 21 -2.07 -2.47 -15.07
N LEU A 22 -2.49 -1.91 -13.93
CA LEU A 22 -2.25 -0.52 -13.55
C LEU A 22 -1.04 -0.49 -12.61
N LEU A 23 -0.08 0.38 -12.87
CA LEU A 23 1.09 0.59 -12.02
C LEU A 23 1.11 2.02 -11.47
N ALA A 24 1.11 2.18 -10.14
CA ALA A 24 1.15 3.47 -9.48
C ALA A 24 2.34 3.56 -8.51
N ASP A 25 3.27 4.48 -8.79
CA ASP A 25 4.49 4.74 -8.00
C ASP A 25 4.98 6.15 -8.36
N ASP A 26 5.31 6.99 -7.38
CA ASP A 26 5.80 8.35 -7.62
C ASP A 26 7.28 8.39 -8.08
N HIS A 27 8.02 7.29 -7.92
CA HIS A 27 9.41 7.18 -8.33
C HIS A 27 9.54 6.72 -9.79
N LEU A 28 9.80 7.62 -10.71
CA LEU A 28 9.89 7.35 -12.15
C LEU A 28 10.79 6.16 -12.51
N ILE A 29 11.98 6.07 -11.86
CA ILE A 29 12.96 5.00 -12.16
C ILE A 29 12.42 3.64 -11.70
N VAL A 30 11.81 3.58 -10.52
CA VAL A 30 11.21 2.35 -9.97
C VAL A 30 10.06 1.92 -10.87
N ARG A 31 9.17 2.85 -11.22
CA ARG A 31 8.01 2.59 -12.10
C ARG A 31 8.44 2.07 -13.47
N ALA A 32 9.42 2.71 -14.11
CA ALA A 32 9.95 2.26 -15.40
C ALA A 32 10.60 0.86 -15.31
N GLY A 33 11.34 0.59 -14.23
CA GLY A 33 11.95 -0.73 -14.00
C GLY A 33 10.90 -1.82 -13.78
N LEU A 34 9.89 -1.55 -12.98
CA LEU A 34 8.79 -2.49 -12.72
C LEU A 34 7.95 -2.75 -13.96
N ARG A 35 7.64 -1.70 -14.73
CA ARG A 35 6.96 -1.86 -16.02
C ARG A 35 7.70 -2.86 -16.90
N ARG A 36 9.01 -2.68 -17.08
CA ARG A 36 9.82 -3.59 -17.87
C ARG A 36 9.76 -5.03 -17.36
N ILE A 37 9.90 -5.24 -16.05
CA ILE A 37 9.84 -6.58 -15.43
C ILE A 37 8.46 -7.23 -15.64
N ILE A 38 7.39 -6.46 -15.49
CA ILE A 38 6.02 -6.95 -15.70
C ILE A 38 5.79 -7.32 -17.16
N GLU A 39 6.25 -6.48 -18.09
CA GLU A 39 6.09 -6.68 -19.53
C GLU A 39 7.09 -7.70 -20.14
N GLU A 40 8.10 -8.15 -19.39
CA GLU A 40 8.91 -9.34 -19.74
C GLU A 40 8.08 -10.64 -19.65
N SER A 41 6.92 -10.62 -18.99
CA SER A 41 5.94 -11.70 -19.07
C SER A 41 5.07 -11.51 -20.29
N ASP A 42 5.03 -12.51 -21.17
CA ASP A 42 4.32 -12.44 -22.47
C ASP A 42 2.79 -12.28 -22.34
N ASP A 43 2.24 -12.35 -21.12
CA ASP A 43 0.80 -12.35 -20.85
C ASP A 43 0.32 -11.16 -19.99
N ILE A 44 1.20 -10.20 -19.66
CA ILE A 44 0.85 -9.01 -18.87
C ILE A 44 1.25 -7.73 -19.62
N GLU A 45 0.31 -6.79 -19.69
CA GLU A 45 0.52 -5.45 -20.27
C GLU A 45 0.24 -4.38 -19.19
N VAL A 46 1.14 -3.40 -19.04
CA VAL A 46 0.90 -2.22 -18.22
C VAL A 46 0.12 -1.18 -19.02
N ILE A 47 -1.20 -1.17 -18.89
CA ILE A 47 -2.11 -0.31 -19.65
C ILE A 47 -2.22 1.12 -19.11
N ALA A 48 -1.77 1.35 -17.89
CA ALA A 48 -1.79 2.67 -17.27
C ALA A 48 -0.69 2.80 -16.21
N GLU A 49 -0.12 3.99 -16.14
CA GLU A 49 0.87 4.39 -15.12
C GLU A 49 0.38 5.66 -14.41
N ALA A 50 0.56 5.72 -13.10
CA ALA A 50 0.23 6.88 -12.26
C ALA A 50 1.43 7.24 -11.37
N ASP A 51 1.61 8.53 -11.09
CA ASP A 51 2.63 9.06 -10.19
C ASP A 51 2.05 9.63 -8.89
N ASP A 52 0.72 9.60 -8.76
CA ASP A 52 0.01 9.95 -7.55
C ASP A 52 -1.27 9.12 -7.36
N GLY A 53 -1.81 9.15 -6.14
CA GLY A 53 -3.00 8.36 -5.80
C GLY A 53 -4.28 8.80 -6.50
N LYS A 54 -4.44 10.08 -6.85
CA LYS A 54 -5.64 10.57 -7.58
C LYS A 54 -5.62 10.09 -9.02
N ALA A 55 -4.47 10.20 -9.68
CA ALA A 55 -4.28 9.68 -11.03
C ALA A 55 -4.51 8.16 -11.06
N ALA A 56 -4.01 7.42 -10.07
CA ALA A 56 -4.23 5.98 -9.96
C ALA A 56 -5.73 5.62 -9.90
N ILE A 57 -6.52 6.31 -9.07
CA ILE A 57 -7.97 6.07 -8.97
C ILE A 57 -8.68 6.43 -10.28
N GLN A 58 -8.34 7.55 -10.89
CA GLN A 58 -8.94 7.98 -12.14
C GLN A 58 -8.66 6.97 -13.25
N LEU A 59 -7.39 6.59 -13.44
CA LEU A 59 -6.98 5.63 -14.47
C LEU A 59 -7.57 4.23 -14.26
N ALA A 60 -7.68 3.77 -13.01
CA ALA A 60 -8.33 2.50 -12.72
C ALA A 60 -9.79 2.49 -13.17
N ARG A 61 -10.52 3.59 -12.97
CA ARG A 61 -11.93 3.72 -13.41
C ARG A 61 -12.07 3.83 -14.91
N GLU A 62 -11.16 4.55 -15.58
CA GLU A 62 -11.21 4.77 -17.04
C GLU A 62 -10.75 3.56 -17.84
N LYS A 63 -9.72 2.87 -17.37
CA LYS A 63 -9.04 1.79 -18.11
C LYS A 63 -9.51 0.40 -17.72
N SER A 64 -10.20 0.26 -16.57
CA SER A 64 -10.69 -1.02 -16.07
C SER A 64 -9.60 -2.12 -16.08
N PRO A 65 -8.50 -1.95 -15.33
CA PRO A 65 -7.43 -2.94 -15.25
C PRO A 65 -7.93 -4.23 -14.59
N ASP A 66 -7.26 -5.35 -14.87
CA ASP A 66 -7.50 -6.64 -14.22
C ASP A 66 -6.80 -6.72 -12.85
N VAL A 67 -5.71 -5.97 -12.67
CA VAL A 67 -4.95 -5.87 -11.42
C VAL A 67 -4.34 -4.49 -11.25
N ALA A 68 -4.20 -4.01 -10.02
CA ALA A 68 -3.50 -2.79 -9.69
C ALA A 68 -2.30 -3.06 -8.78
N VAL A 69 -1.15 -2.50 -9.12
CA VAL A 69 0.09 -2.49 -8.31
C VAL A 69 0.30 -1.06 -7.82
N ILE A 70 0.27 -0.84 -6.51
CA ILE A 70 0.17 0.50 -5.91
C ILE A 70 1.22 0.67 -4.83
N ASP A 71 2.05 1.71 -4.96
CA ASP A 71 2.96 2.14 -3.89
C ASP A 71 2.18 2.76 -2.72
N ILE A 72 2.63 2.46 -1.49
CA ILE A 72 2.09 3.09 -0.28
C ILE A 72 2.46 4.58 -0.22
N SER A 73 3.69 4.93 -0.59
CA SER A 73 4.30 6.22 -0.25
C SER A 73 4.15 7.28 -1.35
N MET A 74 2.98 7.40 -1.93
CA MET A 74 2.71 8.41 -2.97
C MET A 74 2.31 9.79 -2.38
N PRO A 75 2.57 10.88 -3.11
CA PRO A 75 2.14 12.22 -2.72
C PRO A 75 0.60 12.36 -2.77
N GLY A 76 0.07 13.26 -1.94
CA GLY A 76 -1.36 13.51 -1.86
C GLY A 76 -2.12 12.38 -1.16
N LEU A 77 -2.78 11.52 -1.91
CA LEU A 77 -3.42 10.30 -1.41
C LEU A 77 -2.39 9.17 -1.33
N ASP A 78 -2.23 8.59 -0.14
CA ASP A 78 -1.35 7.42 0.02
C ASP A 78 -1.99 6.13 -0.54
N GLY A 79 -1.16 5.10 -0.74
CA GLY A 79 -1.62 3.85 -1.33
C GLY A 79 -2.72 3.16 -0.52
N LEU A 80 -2.75 3.29 0.81
CA LEU A 80 -3.79 2.70 1.65
C LEU A 80 -5.13 3.42 1.49
N GLU A 81 -5.09 4.75 1.32
CA GLU A 81 -6.28 5.55 0.98
C GLU A 81 -6.77 5.20 -0.44
N VAL A 82 -5.84 5.02 -1.39
CA VAL A 82 -6.16 4.58 -2.77
C VAL A 82 -6.86 3.22 -2.77
N ILE A 83 -6.35 2.22 -2.03
CA ILE A 83 -6.99 0.91 -1.91
C ILE A 83 -8.44 1.07 -1.41
N SER A 84 -8.60 1.78 -0.30
CA SER A 84 -9.93 1.96 0.31
C SER A 84 -10.93 2.60 -0.66
N GLN A 85 -10.50 3.58 -1.46
CA GLN A 85 -11.35 4.20 -2.47
C GLN A 85 -11.60 3.27 -3.67
N LEU A 86 -10.57 2.58 -4.16
CA LEU A 86 -10.73 1.63 -5.26
C LEU A 86 -11.68 0.49 -4.90
N LYS A 87 -11.64 -0.02 -3.67
CA LYS A 87 -12.55 -1.07 -3.19
C LYS A 87 -14.01 -0.63 -3.11
N ILE A 88 -14.29 0.68 -3.01
CA ILE A 88 -15.65 1.21 -3.11
C ILE A 88 -16.14 1.20 -4.57
N TYR A 89 -15.30 1.58 -5.52
CA TYR A 89 -15.67 1.70 -6.93
C TYR A 89 -15.49 0.40 -7.73
N LEU A 90 -14.48 -0.36 -7.41
CA LEU A 90 -14.06 -1.59 -8.08
C LEU A 90 -13.78 -2.69 -7.02
N PRO A 91 -14.82 -3.22 -6.34
CA PRO A 91 -14.67 -4.12 -5.19
C PRO A 91 -13.91 -5.41 -5.55
N ASP A 92 -14.05 -5.88 -6.77
CA ASP A 92 -13.44 -7.13 -7.25
C ASP A 92 -12.01 -6.93 -7.80
N LEU A 93 -11.52 -5.68 -7.94
CA LEU A 93 -10.18 -5.41 -8.45
C LEU A 93 -9.12 -5.94 -7.48
N PRO A 94 -8.30 -6.93 -7.86
CA PRO A 94 -7.16 -7.34 -7.06
C PRO A 94 -6.13 -6.21 -6.97
N ILE A 95 -5.66 -5.92 -5.75
CA ILE A 95 -4.69 -4.86 -5.51
C ILE A 95 -3.48 -5.46 -4.81
N ILE A 96 -2.30 -5.20 -5.36
CA ILE A 96 -1.00 -5.53 -4.80
C ILE A 96 -0.36 -4.24 -4.29
N ILE A 97 0.02 -4.23 -3.03
CA ILE A 97 0.84 -3.17 -2.47
C ILE A 97 2.30 -3.41 -2.80
N LEU A 98 2.93 -2.35 -3.27
CA LEU A 98 4.36 -2.23 -3.46
C LEU A 98 4.89 -1.20 -2.47
N THR A 99 5.97 -1.51 -1.75
CA THR A 99 6.44 -0.60 -0.69
C THR A 99 7.90 -0.82 -0.33
N MET A 100 8.54 0.21 0.23
CA MET A 100 9.83 0.06 0.92
C MET A 100 9.67 -0.38 2.38
N HIS A 101 8.43 -0.48 2.90
CA HIS A 101 8.14 -0.76 4.29
C HIS A 101 7.96 -2.26 4.51
N GLU A 102 8.65 -2.80 5.51
CA GLU A 102 8.55 -4.22 5.93
C GLU A 102 7.88 -4.33 7.32
N GLU A 103 7.55 -3.21 7.95
CA GLU A 103 7.02 -3.17 9.29
C GLU A 103 5.58 -3.73 9.38
N GLU A 104 5.33 -4.54 10.41
CA GLU A 104 4.07 -5.24 10.70
C GLU A 104 2.81 -4.37 10.48
N GLN A 105 2.85 -3.11 10.94
CA GLN A 105 1.70 -2.23 10.88
C GLN A 105 1.27 -1.83 9.46
N TYR A 106 2.20 -1.76 8.50
CA TYR A 106 1.85 -1.46 7.11
C TYR A 106 1.25 -2.68 6.42
N VAL A 107 1.76 -3.88 6.69
CA VAL A 107 1.21 -5.14 6.17
C VAL A 107 -0.24 -5.30 6.63
N VAL A 108 -0.47 -5.19 7.95
CA VAL A 108 -1.80 -5.35 8.53
C VAL A 108 -2.79 -4.35 7.94
N ARG A 109 -2.42 -3.06 7.89
CA ARG A 109 -3.29 -2.01 7.33
C ARG A 109 -3.59 -2.21 5.85
N ALA A 110 -2.61 -2.67 5.07
CA ALA A 110 -2.83 -2.95 3.65
C ALA A 110 -3.88 -4.05 3.45
N ILE A 111 -3.76 -5.14 4.20
CA ILE A 111 -4.73 -6.25 4.15
C ILE A 111 -6.10 -5.82 4.67
N GLU A 112 -6.17 -5.09 5.78
CA GLU A 112 -7.44 -4.54 6.31
C GLU A 112 -8.11 -3.56 5.33
N ALA A 113 -7.33 -2.80 4.55
CA ALA A 113 -7.84 -1.94 3.49
C ALA A 113 -8.35 -2.72 2.26
N GLY A 114 -8.03 -4.00 2.14
CA GLY A 114 -8.48 -4.87 1.05
C GLY A 114 -7.41 -5.20 0.00
N ALA A 115 -6.12 -5.00 0.29
CA ALA A 115 -5.05 -5.50 -0.57
C ALA A 115 -5.05 -7.04 -0.58
N MET A 116 -4.83 -7.62 -1.75
CA MET A 116 -4.66 -9.06 -1.93
C MET A 116 -3.18 -9.47 -2.03
N GLY A 117 -2.29 -8.52 -2.31
CA GLY A 117 -0.86 -8.76 -2.38
C GLY A 117 -0.06 -7.72 -1.61
N TYR A 118 1.08 -8.15 -1.05
CA TYR A 118 2.07 -7.28 -0.41
C TYR A 118 3.48 -7.70 -0.82
N VAL A 119 4.17 -6.80 -1.51
CA VAL A 119 5.50 -7.03 -2.07
C VAL A 119 6.39 -5.84 -1.74
N THR A 120 7.60 -6.07 -1.27
CA THR A 120 8.55 -4.98 -1.07
C THR A 120 9.20 -4.57 -2.38
N LYS A 121 9.52 -3.29 -2.57
CA LYS A 121 10.21 -2.80 -3.78
C LYS A 121 11.56 -3.50 -3.99
N ARG A 122 12.20 -3.94 -2.90
CA ARG A 122 13.46 -4.69 -2.96
C ARG A 122 13.28 -6.08 -3.56
N SER A 123 12.20 -6.76 -3.22
CA SER A 123 11.90 -8.11 -3.69
C SER A 123 11.02 -8.15 -4.95
N ALA A 124 10.50 -7.00 -5.38
CA ALA A 124 9.59 -6.91 -6.52
C ALA A 124 10.12 -7.55 -7.82
N PRO A 125 11.41 -7.42 -8.19
CA PRO A 125 11.91 -8.04 -9.41
C PRO A 125 11.66 -9.55 -9.50
N GLU A 126 11.71 -10.24 -8.37
CA GLU A 126 11.55 -11.70 -8.29
C GLU A 126 10.09 -12.13 -8.04
N HIS A 127 9.26 -11.23 -7.50
CA HIS A 127 7.97 -11.58 -6.94
C HIS A 127 6.76 -10.99 -7.67
N ILE A 128 6.92 -9.85 -8.38
CA ILE A 128 5.76 -9.07 -8.86
C ILE A 128 4.90 -9.83 -9.88
N VAL A 129 5.52 -10.48 -10.87
CA VAL A 129 4.80 -11.25 -11.89
C VAL A 129 4.05 -12.43 -11.25
N LYS A 130 4.72 -13.15 -10.33
CA LYS A 130 4.09 -14.24 -9.59
C LYS A 130 2.94 -13.75 -8.72
N ALA A 131 3.11 -12.60 -8.07
CA ALA A 131 2.06 -11.98 -7.26
C ALA A 131 0.83 -11.63 -8.10
N ILE A 132 1.03 -11.04 -9.29
CA ILE A 132 -0.06 -10.72 -10.23
C ILE A 132 -0.86 -11.98 -10.59
N HIS A 133 -0.20 -13.04 -11.02
CA HIS A 133 -0.90 -14.28 -11.36
C HIS A 133 -1.65 -14.89 -10.17
N GLN A 134 -1.04 -14.86 -8.98
CA GLN A 134 -1.65 -15.47 -7.79
C GLN A 134 -2.90 -14.72 -7.33
N VAL A 135 -2.86 -13.38 -7.29
CA VAL A 135 -4.02 -12.59 -6.87
C VAL A 135 -5.16 -12.66 -7.89
N LEU A 136 -4.84 -12.74 -9.18
CA LEU A 136 -5.84 -13.00 -10.24
C LEU A 136 -6.47 -14.39 -10.15
N GLY A 137 -5.74 -15.36 -9.61
CA GLY A 137 -6.26 -16.67 -9.26
C GLY A 137 -7.14 -16.68 -8.01
N GLY A 138 -7.34 -15.54 -7.35
CA GLY A 138 -8.14 -15.40 -6.13
C GLY A 138 -7.40 -15.74 -4.84
N ALA A 139 -6.08 -16.03 -4.89
CA ALA A 139 -5.29 -16.33 -3.71
C ALA A 139 -4.44 -15.11 -3.30
N PRO A 140 -4.34 -14.77 -2.00
CA PRO A 140 -3.49 -13.68 -1.54
C PRO A 140 -2.00 -14.00 -1.77
N TYR A 141 -1.21 -12.96 -2.07
CA TYR A 141 0.24 -13.06 -2.19
C TYR A 141 0.93 -12.19 -1.13
N LEU A 142 1.60 -12.85 -0.21
CA LEU A 142 2.39 -12.18 0.84
C LEU A 142 3.82 -12.73 0.79
N THR A 143 4.82 -11.85 0.93
CA THR A 143 6.19 -12.30 1.16
C THR A 143 6.30 -13.03 2.50
N ALA A 144 7.39 -13.73 2.74
CA ALA A 144 7.59 -14.47 3.99
C ALA A 144 7.51 -13.53 5.19
N GLU A 145 8.14 -12.37 5.11
CA GLU A 145 8.16 -11.33 6.16
C GLU A 145 6.74 -10.76 6.40
N ALA A 146 5.99 -10.48 5.34
CA ALA A 146 4.61 -10.01 5.45
C ALA A 146 3.69 -11.07 6.07
N SER A 147 3.91 -12.34 5.74
CA SER A 147 3.16 -13.46 6.32
C SER A 147 3.44 -13.62 7.82
N GLU A 148 4.71 -13.50 8.22
CA GLU A 148 5.12 -13.55 9.62
C GLU A 148 4.52 -12.38 10.42
N ALA A 149 4.59 -11.17 9.88
CA ALA A 149 3.99 -9.97 10.48
C ALA A 149 2.49 -10.15 10.73
N LEU A 150 1.77 -10.68 9.73
CA LEU A 150 0.33 -10.94 9.85
C LEU A 150 0.04 -12.04 10.88
N ALA A 151 0.82 -13.12 10.88
CA ALA A 151 0.68 -14.22 11.86
C ALA A 151 0.91 -13.72 13.30
N LEU A 152 1.92 -12.89 13.54
CA LEU A 152 2.18 -12.26 14.84
C LEU A 152 1.01 -11.38 15.28
N ARG A 153 0.41 -10.63 14.36
CA ARG A 153 -0.76 -9.80 14.65
C ARG A 153 -1.97 -10.64 15.07
N VAL A 154 -2.24 -11.72 14.35
CA VAL A 154 -3.32 -12.65 14.67
C VAL A 154 -3.08 -13.32 16.03
N ALA A 155 -1.84 -13.74 16.31
CA ALA A 155 -1.46 -14.36 17.58
C ALA A 155 -1.62 -13.41 18.78
N LYS A 156 -1.35 -12.11 18.62
CA LYS A 156 -1.56 -11.08 19.65
C LYS A 156 -3.06 -10.83 19.95
N GLY A 157 -3.96 -11.23 19.05
CA GLY A 157 -5.41 -11.12 19.20
C GLY A 157 -5.95 -9.70 19.25
N ALA A 158 -7.26 -9.55 19.34
CA ALA A 158 -7.95 -8.26 19.44
C ALA A 158 -7.58 -7.43 20.71
N SER A 159 -7.05 -8.08 21.75
CA SER A 159 -6.59 -7.44 22.98
C SER A 159 -5.25 -6.70 22.83
N GLY A 160 -4.52 -6.94 21.75
CA GLY A 160 -3.23 -6.32 21.44
C GLY A 160 -3.34 -5.07 20.58
N LYS A 161 -4.43 -4.27 20.68
CA LYS A 161 -4.49 -2.98 19.99
C LYS A 161 -3.31 -2.13 20.43
N SER A 162 -2.36 -1.96 19.52
CA SER A 162 -1.24 -1.04 19.71
C SER A 162 -1.75 0.39 19.74
N THR A 163 -1.11 1.26 20.50
CA THR A 163 -1.36 2.71 20.43
C THR A 163 -1.20 3.23 19.00
N LEU A 164 -0.36 2.56 18.19
CA LEU A 164 -0.19 2.85 16.77
C LEU A 164 -1.46 2.59 15.94
N ASP A 165 -2.32 1.66 16.33
CA ASP A 165 -3.59 1.38 15.63
C ASP A 165 -4.57 2.56 15.69
N SER A 166 -4.39 3.46 16.67
CA SER A 166 -5.18 4.69 16.80
C SER A 166 -4.79 5.79 15.80
N LEU A 167 -3.62 5.65 15.18
CA LEU A 167 -3.10 6.63 14.23
C LEU A 167 -3.67 6.35 12.84
N SER A 168 -4.03 7.42 12.11
CA SER A 168 -4.29 7.31 10.68
C SER A 168 -3.00 6.99 9.92
N ASN A 169 -3.12 6.51 8.68
CA ASN A 169 -1.96 6.20 7.83
C ASN A 169 -1.06 7.42 7.67
N ARG A 170 -1.65 8.59 7.44
CA ARG A 170 -0.90 9.84 7.29
C ARG A 170 -0.22 10.28 8.60
N GLU A 171 -0.87 10.08 9.74
CA GLU A 171 -0.24 10.34 11.05
C GLU A 171 0.95 9.42 11.28
N LEU A 172 0.86 8.14 10.90
CA LEU A 172 1.97 7.18 11.00
C LEU A 172 3.15 7.59 10.10
N GLN A 173 2.89 7.97 8.86
CA GLN A 173 3.90 8.45 7.93
C GLN A 173 4.61 9.71 8.44
N VAL A 174 3.83 10.69 8.95
CA VAL A 174 4.40 11.92 9.53
C VAL A 174 5.21 11.62 10.79
N LEU A 175 4.73 10.72 11.66
CA LEU A 175 5.47 10.27 12.84
C LEU A 175 6.84 9.71 12.46
N ARG A 176 6.89 8.83 11.47
CA ARG A 176 8.13 8.22 10.99
C ARG A 176 9.11 9.27 10.46
N ARG A 177 8.65 10.19 9.62
CA ARG A 177 9.50 11.27 9.09
C ARG A 177 10.04 12.21 10.18
N LEU A 178 9.19 12.58 11.15
CA LEU A 178 9.62 13.37 12.31
C LEU A 178 10.67 12.62 13.14
N ALA A 179 10.50 11.31 13.32
CA ALA A 179 11.44 10.48 14.07
C ALA A 179 12.80 10.33 13.34
N MET A 180 12.81 10.38 12.02
CA MET A 180 14.03 10.44 11.19
C MET A 180 14.70 11.81 11.18
N GLY A 181 14.15 12.82 11.89
CA GLY A 181 14.71 14.15 11.98
C GLY A 181 14.31 15.10 10.84
N HIS A 182 13.38 14.72 9.96
CA HIS A 182 12.92 15.61 8.90
C HIS A 182 12.17 16.80 9.47
N THR A 183 12.39 17.95 8.88
CA THR A 183 11.68 19.20 9.19
C THR A 183 10.26 19.18 8.63
N ASN A 184 9.36 19.98 9.20
CA ASN A 184 8.00 20.10 8.67
C ASN A 184 7.96 20.52 7.19
N HIS A 185 8.96 21.29 6.73
CA HIS A 185 9.06 21.71 5.34
C HIS A 185 9.41 20.53 4.41
N GLU A 186 10.39 19.71 4.80
CA GLU A 186 10.77 18.51 4.04
C GLU A 186 9.62 17.50 3.97
N ILE A 187 8.90 17.30 5.10
CA ILE A 187 7.73 16.42 5.15
C ILE A 187 6.62 16.95 4.25
N ALA A 188 6.36 18.26 4.30
CA ALA A 188 5.35 18.92 3.47
C ALA A 188 5.66 18.77 1.98
N SER A 189 6.91 18.99 1.59
CA SER A 189 7.39 18.80 0.21
C SER A 189 7.24 17.35 -0.25
N ALA A 190 7.71 16.40 0.57
CA ALA A 190 7.67 14.96 0.24
C ALA A 190 6.25 14.44 0.04
N TYR A 191 5.27 15.00 0.72
CA TYR A 191 3.87 14.53 0.64
C TYR A 191 2.94 15.46 -0.15
N GLY A 192 3.45 16.53 -0.77
CA GLY A 192 2.64 17.47 -1.53
C GLY A 192 1.57 18.19 -0.70
N ILE A 193 1.85 18.47 0.59
CA ILE A 193 0.94 19.15 1.53
C ILE A 193 1.55 20.42 2.09
N SER A 194 0.77 21.26 2.78
CA SER A 194 1.30 22.45 3.43
C SER A 194 2.03 22.13 4.74
N THR A 195 3.02 22.96 5.11
CA THR A 195 3.68 22.86 6.42
C THR A 195 2.69 22.98 7.58
N LYS A 196 1.64 23.79 7.42
CA LYS A 196 0.53 23.91 8.39
C LYS A 196 -0.22 22.60 8.55
N THR A 197 -0.37 21.83 7.48
CA THR A 197 -1.01 20.50 7.52
C THR A 197 -0.13 19.53 8.31
N VAL A 198 1.21 19.57 8.11
CA VAL A 198 2.17 18.77 8.88
C VAL A 198 2.10 19.12 10.37
N ASP A 199 2.05 20.43 10.72
CA ASP A 199 1.88 20.87 12.11
C ASP A 199 0.58 20.35 12.73
N THR A 200 -0.49 20.26 11.95
CA THR A 200 -1.77 19.69 12.40
C THR A 200 -1.61 18.20 12.72
N TYR A 201 -0.97 17.43 11.85
CA TYR A 201 -0.69 16.01 12.10
C TYR A 201 0.22 15.82 13.32
N ARG A 202 1.28 16.62 13.43
CA ARG A 202 2.18 16.60 14.59
C ARG A 202 1.43 16.86 15.89
N SER A 203 0.55 17.87 15.92
CA SER A 203 -0.25 18.20 17.10
C SER A 203 -1.22 17.07 17.47
N ARG A 204 -1.84 16.42 16.48
CA ARG A 204 -2.69 15.25 16.68
C ARG A 204 -1.91 14.06 17.21
N LEU A 205 -0.70 13.81 16.70
CA LEU A 205 0.20 12.76 17.16
C LEU A 205 0.55 12.95 18.64
N LEU A 206 1.01 14.13 19.04
CA LEU A 206 1.33 14.44 20.43
C LEU A 206 0.11 14.19 21.34
N LYS A 207 -1.07 14.60 20.92
CA LYS A 207 -2.31 14.40 21.69
C LYS A 207 -2.70 12.92 21.77
N LYS A 208 -2.72 12.19 20.64
CA LYS A 208 -3.15 10.79 20.58
C LYS A 208 -2.21 9.86 21.35
N LEU A 209 -0.90 10.15 21.28
CA LEU A 209 0.14 9.36 21.93
C LEU A 209 0.43 9.83 23.37
N ASN A 210 -0.21 10.92 23.81
CA ASN A 210 0.04 11.56 25.11
C ASN A 210 1.52 11.92 25.31
N LEU A 211 2.14 12.52 24.29
CA LEU A 211 3.54 12.92 24.27
C LEU A 211 3.65 14.46 24.24
N ARG A 212 4.78 15.01 24.73
CA ARG A 212 4.93 16.45 24.95
C ARG A 212 5.70 17.17 23.85
N ASN A 213 6.61 16.47 23.15
CA ASN A 213 7.51 17.09 22.19
C ASN A 213 8.04 16.09 21.15
N ASN A 214 8.80 16.58 20.15
CA ASN A 214 9.37 15.76 19.09
C ASN A 214 10.36 14.70 19.59
N ALA A 215 11.13 14.99 20.65
CA ALA A 215 12.08 14.02 21.20
C ALA A 215 11.35 12.79 21.76
N GLU A 216 10.19 13.01 22.40
CA GLU A 216 9.33 11.91 22.86
C GLU A 216 8.69 11.17 21.68
N LEU A 217 8.29 11.86 20.58
CA LEU A 217 7.83 11.22 19.35
C LEU A 217 8.90 10.33 18.73
N SER A 218 10.13 10.82 18.63
CA SER A 218 11.25 10.04 18.09
C SER A 218 11.56 8.82 18.94
N ARG A 219 11.60 8.97 20.25
CA ARG A 219 11.78 7.83 21.18
C ARG A 219 10.66 6.79 21.03
N PHE A 220 9.42 7.26 20.96
CA PHE A 220 8.26 6.40 20.75
C PHE A 220 8.36 5.62 19.44
N ALA A 221 8.75 6.28 18.36
CA ALA A 221 8.90 5.64 17.06
C ALA A 221 10.00 4.56 17.06
N ILE A 222 11.15 4.82 17.69
CA ILE A 222 12.25 3.86 17.85
C ILE A 222 11.79 2.66 18.68
N GLN A 223 11.14 2.89 19.82
CA GLN A 223 10.64 1.82 20.70
C GLN A 223 9.63 0.91 20.02
N ASN A 224 8.86 1.46 19.08
CA ASN A 224 7.87 0.71 18.28
C ASN A 224 8.42 0.23 16.93
N LYS A 225 9.74 0.30 16.72
CA LYS A 225 10.43 -0.17 15.49
C LYS A 225 9.91 0.49 14.20
N LEU A 226 9.44 1.74 14.28
CA LEU A 226 9.03 2.52 13.11
C LEU A 226 10.23 3.10 12.34
N VAL A 227 11.35 3.24 13.00
CA VAL A 227 12.64 3.71 12.46
C VAL A 227 13.77 2.92 13.09
N GLU A 228 14.79 2.63 12.31
CA GLU A 228 16.05 2.07 12.76
C GLU A 228 16.97 3.18 13.27
N THR A 229 17.80 2.89 14.26
CA THR A 229 18.82 3.81 14.81
C THR A 229 20.15 3.60 14.11
#